data_4aee17a619f58f50ac444166c580185b
#
_entry.id   4aee17a619f58f50ac444166c580185b
#
_cell.length_a   1.000
_cell.length_b   1.000
_cell.length_c   1.000
_cell.angle_alpha   90.00
_cell.angle_beta   90.00
_cell.angle_gamma   90.00
#
_symmetry.space_group_name_H-M   'P 1'
#
loop_
_entity.id
_entity.type
_entity.pdbx_description
1 polymer ?
#
loop_
_entity_poly.entity_id
_entity_poly.type
_entity_poly.pdbx_seq_one_letter_code
_entity_poly.pdbx_strand_id
1 'polypeptide(L)'
;GKDDYNIMPDRKITVILHDPNREEVERLDLKTNGYGSLSGSFTAPKGRLTGNFQIATTAVPRGQVYFRVEEYKRPKFLVELGKPEQSPKLGDTVHLNGKATDYTGAPIGSAKGKFHVTRQARWPVWWRWHYWGGGPIHSQQRQIAHGTFETKPDGSFVIEFDAIPDASVPEESEPTFNYQIVAEVTDGSGETRSDTTHVPVGYTTLQATMTADAWQTVAKLVELNITTQSLAGVPEPAKGTLTVHALEQPETVKRASLIRAAKPGVDGANPETWPLGQAVSTHEIETDAKGLAKVEARLAVGVYRAVFETTDRLGKTVKAIHSLQVLDPAAKRLAIRLPQLVTTEKS
;
A
#
# COMPACT_ATOMS: atom_id res chain seq x y z
N GLY A 1 24.46 -37.06 -24.89
CA GLY A 1 24.89 -36.11 -23.96
C GLY A 1 23.95 -36.16 -22.77
N LYS A 2 24.37 -36.69 -21.68
CA LYS A 2 23.53 -36.89 -20.53
C LYS A 2 24.19 -36.27 -19.34
N ASP A 3 23.40 -35.71 -18.51
CA ASP A 3 23.60 -34.94 -17.28
C ASP A 3 24.45 -35.62 -16.19
N ASP A 4 25.64 -36.05 -16.53
CA ASP A 4 26.61 -36.50 -15.56
C ASP A 4 27.46 -35.30 -15.09
N TYR A 5 27.13 -34.79 -13.92
CA TYR A 5 27.93 -33.82 -13.21
C TYR A 5 29.20 -34.51 -12.70
N ASN A 6 30.27 -34.44 -13.49
CA ASN A 6 31.56 -35.00 -13.07
C ASN A 6 32.32 -34.01 -12.19
N ILE A 7 32.68 -34.44 -10.99
CA ILE A 7 33.59 -33.72 -10.10
C ILE A 7 34.94 -33.54 -10.81
N MET A 8 35.49 -32.33 -10.81
CA MET A 8 36.79 -32.02 -11.41
C MET A 8 37.80 -31.69 -10.28
N PRO A 9 38.41 -32.68 -9.64
CA PRO A 9 39.41 -32.44 -8.64
C PRO A 9 40.73 -31.99 -9.29
N ASP A 10 41.60 -31.35 -8.50
CA ASP A 10 42.97 -30.97 -8.86
C ASP A 10 43.10 -30.05 -10.08
N ARG A 11 42.03 -29.42 -10.50
CA ARG A 11 42.02 -28.53 -11.66
C ARG A 11 42.50 -27.12 -11.28
N LYS A 12 43.42 -26.58 -12.04
CA LYS A 12 43.84 -25.17 -11.91
C LYS A 12 42.82 -24.26 -12.53
N ILE A 13 42.36 -23.26 -11.80
CA ILE A 13 41.36 -22.26 -12.23
C ILE A 13 41.89 -20.88 -11.81
N THR A 14 41.95 -19.98 -12.77
CA THR A 14 42.25 -18.58 -12.50
C THR A 14 40.93 -17.84 -12.26
N VAL A 15 40.84 -17.15 -11.14
CA VAL A 15 39.71 -16.29 -10.77
C VAL A 15 40.18 -14.85 -10.77
N ILE A 16 39.47 -13.98 -11.49
CA ILE A 16 39.85 -12.59 -11.70
C ILE A 16 38.75 -11.67 -11.15
N LEU A 17 39.16 -10.67 -10.38
CA LEU A 17 38.35 -9.56 -9.95
C LEU A 17 38.49 -8.42 -10.97
N HIS A 18 37.38 -7.98 -11.55
CA HIS A 18 37.31 -6.81 -12.44
C HIS A 18 36.58 -5.66 -11.77
N ASP A 19 37.04 -4.45 -12.03
CA ASP A 19 36.38 -3.21 -11.62
C ASP A 19 35.15 -2.85 -12.52
N PRO A 20 34.42 -1.76 -12.22
CA PRO A 20 33.30 -1.31 -13.07
C PRO A 20 33.65 -1.01 -14.52
N ASN A 21 34.92 -0.68 -14.82
CA ASN A 21 35.42 -0.44 -16.18
C ASN A 21 35.90 -1.74 -16.86
N ARG A 22 35.75 -2.89 -16.19
CA ARG A 22 36.26 -4.21 -16.61
C ARG A 22 37.79 -4.33 -16.63
N GLU A 23 38.49 -3.45 -15.90
CA GLU A 23 39.92 -3.60 -15.68
C GLU A 23 40.18 -4.67 -14.60
N GLU A 24 41.25 -5.46 -14.81
CA GLU A 24 41.68 -6.46 -13.86
C GLU A 24 42.23 -5.76 -12.60
N VAL A 25 41.68 -6.09 -11.45
CA VAL A 25 42.07 -5.54 -10.14
C VAL A 25 43.00 -6.50 -9.45
N GLU A 26 42.63 -7.78 -9.44
CA GLU A 26 43.34 -8.82 -8.73
C GLU A 26 43.06 -10.18 -9.40
N ARG A 27 44.05 -11.08 -9.32
CA ARG A 27 44.02 -12.43 -9.87
C ARG A 27 44.42 -13.44 -8.84
N LEU A 28 43.67 -14.54 -8.75
CA LEU A 28 43.96 -15.68 -7.92
C LEU A 28 44.04 -16.94 -8.78
N ASP A 29 45.18 -17.64 -8.72
CA ASP A 29 45.36 -18.97 -9.30
C ASP A 29 45.09 -20.04 -8.23
N LEU A 30 43.95 -20.68 -8.35
CA LEU A 30 43.44 -21.64 -7.36
C LEU A 30 43.39 -23.05 -7.96
N LYS A 31 43.37 -24.05 -7.08
CA LYS A 31 43.24 -25.46 -7.44
C LYS A 31 42.01 -26.05 -6.77
N THR A 32 41.17 -26.79 -7.50
CA THR A 32 40.03 -27.46 -6.92
C THR A 32 40.43 -28.58 -5.99
N ASN A 33 39.72 -28.77 -4.90
CA ASN A 33 39.88 -29.86 -3.97
C ASN A 33 39.28 -31.18 -4.49
N GLY A 34 39.32 -32.25 -3.69
CA GLY A 34 38.76 -33.58 -4.04
C GLY A 34 37.28 -33.58 -4.37
N TYR A 35 36.52 -32.54 -3.98
CA TYR A 35 35.09 -32.33 -4.31
C TYR A 35 34.90 -31.42 -5.50
N GLY A 36 35.92 -31.01 -6.20
CA GLY A 36 35.82 -30.07 -7.32
C GLY A 36 35.54 -28.63 -6.91
N SER A 37 35.65 -28.30 -5.62
CA SER A 37 35.36 -26.94 -5.11
C SER A 37 36.68 -26.18 -4.92
N LEU A 38 36.59 -24.86 -5.01
CA LEU A 38 37.65 -23.93 -4.68
C LEU A 38 37.10 -22.79 -3.81
N SER A 39 37.98 -22.15 -3.04
CA SER A 39 37.66 -20.98 -2.24
C SER A 39 38.83 -19.99 -2.27
N GLY A 40 38.50 -18.72 -2.17
CA GLY A 40 39.46 -17.62 -2.13
C GLY A 40 38.78 -16.35 -1.65
N SER A 41 39.54 -15.29 -1.40
CA SER A 41 39.03 -14.00 -1.00
C SER A 41 39.73 -12.89 -1.78
N PHE A 42 38.99 -11.88 -2.12
CA PHE A 42 39.50 -10.63 -2.69
C PHE A 42 39.30 -9.51 -1.67
N THR A 43 40.23 -8.58 -1.61
CA THR A 43 40.03 -7.37 -0.81
C THR A 43 39.49 -6.26 -1.71
N ALA A 44 38.42 -5.62 -1.26
CA ALA A 44 37.86 -4.49 -1.98
C ALA A 44 38.93 -3.37 -2.11
N PRO A 45 39.27 -2.93 -3.32
CA PRO A 45 40.32 -1.96 -3.53
C PRO A 45 39.95 -0.59 -2.96
N LYS A 46 40.85 0.05 -2.26
CA LYS A 46 40.69 1.44 -1.78
C LYS A 46 41.12 2.42 -2.89
N GLY A 47 40.37 3.54 -3.03
CA GLY A 47 40.74 4.62 -3.97
C GLY A 47 40.49 4.31 -5.45
N ARG A 48 39.70 3.29 -5.77
CA ARG A 48 39.21 3.03 -7.13
C ARG A 48 37.74 3.45 -7.28
N LEU A 49 37.24 3.46 -8.51
CA LEU A 49 35.85 3.73 -8.82
C LEU A 49 34.95 2.75 -8.06
N THR A 50 33.91 3.29 -7.43
CA THR A 50 32.83 2.50 -6.85
C THR A 50 31.84 2.07 -7.94
N GLY A 51 31.11 0.99 -7.71
CA GLY A 51 30.15 0.47 -8.67
C GLY A 51 30.09 -1.04 -8.74
N ASN A 52 29.65 -1.58 -9.86
CA ASN A 52 29.51 -3.03 -10.04
C ASN A 52 30.85 -3.68 -10.40
N PHE A 53 31.35 -4.46 -9.48
CA PHE A 53 32.53 -5.32 -9.68
C PHE A 53 32.09 -6.70 -10.15
N GLN A 54 32.99 -7.39 -10.83
CA GLN A 54 32.77 -8.73 -11.34
C GLN A 54 33.90 -9.66 -10.89
N ILE A 55 33.55 -10.83 -10.37
CA ILE A 55 34.46 -11.94 -10.23
C ILE A 55 34.16 -12.94 -11.34
N ALA A 56 35.13 -13.32 -12.10
CA ALA A 56 34.99 -14.26 -13.22
C ALA A 56 36.09 -15.31 -13.22
N THR A 57 35.78 -16.52 -13.73
CA THR A 57 36.75 -17.56 -13.98
C THR A 57 37.16 -17.60 -15.43
N THR A 58 38.44 -17.87 -15.73
CA THR A 58 38.94 -17.96 -17.11
C THR A 58 38.78 -19.35 -17.72
N ALA A 59 38.63 -20.39 -16.87
CA ALA A 59 38.52 -21.77 -17.32
C ALA A 59 37.05 -22.20 -17.57
N VAL A 60 36.88 -23.30 -18.29
CA VAL A 60 35.58 -23.94 -18.50
C VAL A 60 35.37 -24.96 -17.38
N PRO A 61 34.20 -24.97 -16.67
CA PRO A 61 33.08 -24.08 -16.89
C PRO A 61 33.35 -22.63 -16.48
N ARG A 62 32.88 -21.68 -17.28
CA ARG A 62 32.99 -20.24 -16.95
C ARG A 62 31.95 -19.90 -15.88
N GLY A 63 32.40 -19.27 -14.82
CA GLY A 63 31.54 -18.69 -13.79
C GLY A 63 31.76 -17.19 -13.69
N GLN A 64 30.71 -16.45 -13.36
CA GLN A 64 30.81 -15.03 -13.06
C GLN A 64 29.78 -14.65 -11.99
N VAL A 65 30.15 -13.68 -11.16
CA VAL A 65 29.26 -13.07 -10.18
C VAL A 65 29.53 -11.57 -10.13
N TYR A 66 28.49 -10.79 -9.95
CA TYR A 66 28.57 -9.35 -9.79
C TYR A 66 28.25 -8.98 -8.35
N PHE A 67 28.96 -8.00 -7.83
CA PHE A 67 28.67 -7.40 -6.52
C PHE A 67 28.99 -5.89 -6.60
N ARG A 68 28.35 -5.12 -5.73
CA ARG A 68 28.50 -3.67 -5.73
C ARG A 68 29.45 -3.25 -4.60
N VAL A 69 30.42 -2.42 -4.96
CA VAL A 69 31.32 -1.76 -4.01
C VAL A 69 30.90 -0.32 -3.91
N GLU A 70 30.60 0.12 -2.70
CA GLU A 70 30.20 1.50 -2.39
C GLU A 70 31.08 2.09 -1.31
N GLU A 71 31.35 3.39 -1.39
CA GLU A 71 31.99 4.10 -0.30
C GLU A 71 30.92 4.42 0.75
N TYR A 72 31.01 3.78 1.89
CA TYR A 72 30.12 4.06 3.01
C TYR A 72 30.59 5.33 3.71
N LYS A 73 29.94 6.46 3.40
CA LYS A 73 30.05 7.67 4.21
C LYS A 73 28.99 7.59 5.31
N ARG A 74 29.41 7.60 6.57
CA ARG A 74 28.46 7.73 7.68
C ARG A 74 27.69 9.05 7.49
N PRO A 75 26.35 8.99 7.49
CA PRO A 75 25.55 10.22 7.46
C PRO A 75 25.95 11.10 8.63
N LYS A 76 26.05 12.42 8.38
CA LYS A 76 26.40 13.40 9.43
C LYS A 76 25.17 13.95 10.12
N PHE A 77 24.04 13.99 9.40
CA PHE A 77 22.80 14.57 9.91
C PHE A 77 21.58 13.82 9.36
N LEU A 78 20.43 14.07 9.95
CA LEU A 78 19.13 13.57 9.54
C LEU A 78 18.17 14.73 9.28
N VAL A 79 17.18 14.48 8.45
CA VAL A 79 16.06 15.38 8.16
C VAL A 79 14.80 14.66 8.60
N GLU A 80 13.91 15.37 9.28
CA GLU A 80 12.62 14.83 9.73
C GLU A 80 11.50 15.77 9.30
N LEU A 81 10.48 15.22 8.65
CA LEU A 81 9.25 15.91 8.31
C LEU A 81 8.17 15.54 9.31
N GLY A 82 7.58 16.53 9.93
CA GLY A 82 6.40 16.36 10.78
C GLY A 82 5.15 15.99 9.97
N LYS A 83 4.08 15.73 10.70
CA LYS A 83 2.72 15.60 10.14
C LYS A 83 1.99 16.92 10.34
N PRO A 84 0.95 17.24 9.54
CA PRO A 84 0.08 18.38 9.81
C PRO A 84 -0.53 18.25 11.21
N GLU A 85 -0.63 19.34 11.93
CA GLU A 85 -1.24 19.38 13.28
C GLU A 85 -2.72 19.02 13.26
N GLN A 86 -3.39 19.34 12.15
CA GLN A 86 -4.79 18.99 11.91
C GLN A 86 -4.91 18.32 10.54
N SER A 87 -5.89 17.41 10.40
CA SER A 87 -6.18 16.83 9.10
C SER A 87 -6.65 17.93 8.15
N PRO A 88 -5.91 18.21 7.07
CA PRO A 88 -6.28 19.26 6.12
C PRO A 88 -7.51 18.84 5.29
N LYS A 89 -8.17 19.84 4.70
CA LYS A 89 -9.24 19.67 3.72
C LYS A 89 -8.70 19.88 2.31
N LEU A 90 -9.42 19.41 1.32
CA LEU A 90 -9.13 19.75 -0.06
C LEU A 90 -9.31 21.27 -0.27
N GLY A 91 -8.33 21.90 -0.91
CA GLY A 91 -8.25 23.34 -1.12
C GLY A 91 -7.53 24.11 0.01
N ASP A 92 -7.25 23.48 1.14
CA ASP A 92 -6.45 24.13 2.20
C ASP A 92 -4.97 24.19 1.80
N THR A 93 -4.29 25.22 2.29
CA THR A 93 -2.82 25.24 2.30
C THR A 93 -2.32 24.39 3.46
N VAL A 94 -1.56 23.38 3.15
CA VAL A 94 -0.95 22.47 4.13
C VAL A 94 0.39 22.99 4.56
N HIS A 95 0.58 23.10 5.87
CA HIS A 95 1.85 23.50 6.49
C HIS A 95 2.50 22.28 7.16
N LEU A 96 3.75 21.99 6.78
CA LEU A 96 4.54 20.92 7.36
C LEU A 96 5.79 21.49 8.00
N ASN A 97 5.95 21.24 9.29
CA ASN A 97 7.17 21.55 10.00
C ASN A 97 8.20 20.45 9.76
N GLY A 98 9.42 20.83 9.43
CA GLY A 98 10.55 19.92 9.31
C GLY A 98 11.72 20.38 10.17
N LYS A 99 12.64 19.47 10.43
CA LYS A 99 13.86 19.74 11.20
C LYS A 99 15.06 18.98 10.63
N ALA A 100 16.21 19.64 10.59
CA ALA A 100 17.48 19.03 10.23
C ALA A 100 18.40 19.09 11.45
N THR A 101 18.90 17.94 11.90
CA THR A 101 19.77 17.82 13.09
C THR A 101 20.90 16.83 12.83
N ASP A 102 22.05 17.03 13.41
CA ASP A 102 23.09 16.02 13.43
C ASP A 102 22.74 14.85 14.40
N TYR A 103 23.53 13.81 14.40
CA TYR A 103 23.30 12.65 15.28
C TYR A 103 23.57 12.92 16.77
N THR A 104 24.10 14.07 17.12
CA THR A 104 24.27 14.52 18.51
C THR A 104 23.12 15.39 18.97
N GLY A 105 22.19 15.73 18.05
CA GLY A 105 21.05 16.62 18.30
C GLY A 105 21.32 18.09 18.01
N ALA A 106 22.52 18.46 17.52
CA ALA A 106 22.80 19.83 17.15
C ALA A 106 22.07 20.23 15.85
N PRO A 107 21.52 21.44 15.75
CA PRO A 107 20.77 21.89 14.59
C PRO A 107 21.67 22.11 13.37
N ILE A 108 21.15 21.78 12.18
CA ILE A 108 21.75 22.12 10.89
C ILE A 108 21.08 23.41 10.38
N GLY A 109 21.62 24.54 10.79
CA GLY A 109 21.13 25.87 10.39
C GLY A 109 21.73 26.37 9.09
N SER A 110 21.01 27.28 8.41
CA SER A 110 21.41 27.92 7.15
C SER A 110 21.74 26.93 6.02
N ALA A 111 21.16 25.75 6.06
CA ALA A 111 21.28 24.74 5.03
C ALA A 111 20.23 24.97 3.92
N LYS A 112 20.62 24.76 2.68
CA LYS A 112 19.71 24.88 1.53
C LYS A 112 18.84 23.65 1.39
N GLY A 113 17.53 23.87 1.27
CA GLY A 113 16.58 22.80 1.06
C GLY A 113 15.81 22.93 -0.26
N LYS A 114 15.35 21.79 -0.74
CA LYS A 114 14.40 21.66 -1.85
C LYS A 114 13.28 20.72 -1.43
N PHE A 115 12.10 20.94 -1.96
CA PHE A 115 11.00 20.01 -1.77
C PHE A 115 10.22 19.80 -3.07
N HIS A 116 9.57 18.67 -3.16
CA HIS A 116 8.54 18.43 -4.16
C HIS A 116 7.38 17.65 -3.55
N VAL A 117 6.20 17.91 -4.08
CA VAL A 117 4.95 17.29 -3.66
C VAL A 117 4.33 16.57 -4.84
N THR A 118 4.05 15.30 -4.67
CA THR A 118 3.34 14.50 -5.67
C THR A 118 2.00 14.06 -5.11
N ARG A 119 0.96 14.05 -5.94
CA ARG A 119 -0.40 13.64 -5.62
C ARG A 119 -0.75 12.36 -6.33
N GLN A 120 -1.43 11.44 -5.63
CA GLN A 120 -2.02 10.23 -6.18
C GLN A 120 -3.39 9.99 -5.56
N ALA A 121 -4.43 9.77 -6.37
CA ALA A 121 -5.73 9.38 -5.85
C ALA A 121 -5.76 7.89 -5.47
N ARG A 122 -6.49 7.59 -4.39
CA ARG A 122 -6.80 6.25 -3.91
C ARG A 122 -8.30 6.17 -3.66
N TRP A 123 -8.88 5.01 -3.89
CA TRP A 123 -10.32 4.80 -3.71
C TRP A 123 -10.58 3.83 -2.56
N PRO A 124 -11.70 3.97 -1.86
CA PRO A 124 -12.16 3.01 -0.87
C PRO A 124 -12.29 1.61 -1.50
N VAL A 125 -12.10 0.57 -0.69
CA VAL A 125 -12.14 -0.83 -1.15
C VAL A 125 -13.48 -1.19 -1.79
N TRP A 126 -14.60 -0.70 -1.21
CA TRP A 126 -15.94 -0.95 -1.71
C TRP A 126 -16.20 -0.34 -3.09
N TRP A 127 -15.57 0.78 -3.42
CA TRP A 127 -15.72 1.43 -4.72
C TRP A 127 -15.18 0.58 -5.87
N ARG A 128 -14.11 -0.21 -5.64
CA ARG A 128 -13.53 -1.14 -6.62
C ARG A 128 -14.53 -2.21 -7.07
N TRP A 129 -15.54 -2.51 -6.29
CA TRP A 129 -16.53 -3.55 -6.56
C TRP A 129 -17.72 -2.99 -7.35
N HIS A 130 -18.06 -1.72 -7.16
CA HIS A 130 -19.10 -1.03 -7.91
C HIS A 130 -18.70 -0.69 -9.35
N TYR A 131 -17.42 -0.43 -9.59
CA TYR A 131 -16.87 0.00 -10.87
C TYR A 131 -16.14 -1.11 -11.65
N TRP A 132 -16.60 -2.34 -11.57
CA TRP A 132 -16.00 -3.46 -12.29
C TRP A 132 -16.25 -3.41 -13.81
N GLY A 133 -16.51 -2.24 -14.38
CA GLY A 133 -16.84 -2.01 -15.78
C GLY A 133 -15.93 -1.13 -16.59
N GLY A 134 -15.11 -0.36 -16.02
CA GLY A 134 -14.14 0.48 -16.72
C GLY A 134 -12.76 0.24 -16.16
N GLY A 135 -11.75 0.15 -16.98
CA GLY A 135 -10.38 -0.24 -16.64
C GLY A 135 -9.81 0.39 -15.36
N PRO A 136 -8.62 0.00 -14.95
CA PRO A 136 -8.04 0.52 -13.73
C PRO A 136 -8.02 2.03 -13.81
N ILE A 137 -8.71 2.70 -12.91
CA ILE A 137 -8.49 4.12 -12.69
C ILE A 137 -7.09 4.20 -12.08
N HIS A 138 -6.10 4.22 -12.95
CA HIS A 138 -4.74 4.52 -12.55
C HIS A 138 -4.69 6.03 -12.39
N SER A 139 -4.86 6.52 -11.16
CA SER A 139 -4.38 7.85 -10.85
C SER A 139 -2.88 7.86 -11.06
N GLN A 140 -2.45 8.53 -12.10
CA GLN A 140 -1.03 8.78 -12.29
C GLN A 140 -0.54 9.66 -11.14
N GLN A 141 0.58 9.28 -10.57
CA GLN A 141 1.28 10.14 -9.64
C GLN A 141 1.73 11.41 -10.39
N ARG A 142 1.27 12.58 -9.93
CA ARG A 142 1.56 13.86 -10.56
C ARG A 142 2.21 14.82 -9.57
N GLN A 143 3.32 15.41 -9.97
CA GLN A 143 3.90 16.50 -9.20
C GLN A 143 2.99 17.74 -9.29
N ILE A 144 2.62 18.30 -8.14
CA ILE A 144 1.71 19.45 -8.01
C ILE A 144 2.38 20.69 -7.44
N ALA A 145 3.46 20.50 -6.67
CA ALA A 145 4.20 21.60 -6.10
C ALA A 145 5.70 21.26 -5.98
N HIS A 146 6.52 22.26 -5.98
CA HIS A 146 7.96 22.19 -5.69
C HIS A 146 8.44 23.57 -5.23
N GLY A 147 9.54 23.59 -4.51
CA GLY A 147 10.12 24.84 -4.05
C GLY A 147 11.48 24.64 -3.39
N THR A 148 12.01 25.75 -2.90
CA THR A 148 13.25 25.80 -2.12
C THR A 148 12.98 26.47 -0.78
N PHE A 149 13.78 26.10 0.22
CA PHE A 149 13.76 26.70 1.54
C PHE A 149 15.17 26.76 2.11
N GLU A 150 15.33 27.45 3.22
CA GLU A 150 16.55 27.47 4.03
C GLU A 150 16.19 27.11 5.46
N THR A 151 17.01 26.27 6.10
CA THR A 151 16.80 25.94 7.52
C THR A 151 17.13 27.13 8.41
N LYS A 152 16.30 27.38 9.41
CA LYS A 152 16.56 28.41 10.44
C LYS A 152 17.77 28.02 11.29
N PRO A 153 18.31 28.92 12.11
CA PRO A 153 19.45 28.62 12.99
C PRO A 153 19.23 27.44 13.94
N ASP A 154 17.97 27.13 14.30
CA ASP A 154 17.58 26.01 15.13
C ASP A 154 17.36 24.71 14.31
N GLY A 155 17.69 24.72 13.01
CA GLY A 155 17.52 23.60 12.08
C GLY A 155 16.09 23.41 11.59
N SER A 156 15.12 24.21 12.02
CA SER A 156 13.73 24.08 11.59
C SER A 156 13.49 24.70 10.20
N PHE A 157 12.48 24.18 9.50
CA PHE A 157 11.98 24.72 8.24
C PHE A 157 10.49 24.42 8.09
N VAL A 158 9.83 25.12 7.17
CA VAL A 158 8.40 24.92 6.86
C VAL A 158 8.25 24.67 5.36
N ILE A 159 7.42 23.68 5.01
CA ILE A 159 6.98 23.43 3.65
C ILE A 159 5.50 23.74 3.57
N GLU A 160 5.11 24.50 2.55
CA GLU A 160 3.72 24.88 2.29
C GLU A 160 3.32 24.42 0.89
N PHE A 161 2.12 23.86 0.76
CA PHE A 161 1.54 23.52 -0.52
C PHE A 161 0.00 23.46 -0.43
N ASP A 162 -0.68 23.68 -1.54
CA ASP A 162 -2.13 23.60 -1.60
C ASP A 162 -2.59 22.16 -1.88
N ALA A 163 -3.53 21.66 -1.08
CA ALA A 163 -4.12 20.33 -1.23
C ALA A 163 -5.13 20.28 -2.40
N ILE A 164 -4.65 20.49 -3.63
CA ILE A 164 -5.49 20.55 -4.83
C ILE A 164 -5.91 19.15 -5.28
N PRO A 165 -7.23 18.85 -5.40
CA PRO A 165 -7.71 17.55 -5.90
C PRO A 165 -7.39 17.33 -7.37
N ASP A 166 -7.56 16.09 -7.84
CA ASP A 166 -7.50 15.77 -9.26
C ASP A 166 -8.89 16.00 -9.90
N ALA A 167 -9.02 17.04 -10.69
CA ALA A 167 -10.27 17.37 -11.36
C ALA A 167 -10.78 16.28 -12.35
N SER A 168 -9.91 15.35 -12.75
CA SER A 168 -10.30 14.21 -13.57
C SER A 168 -10.93 13.07 -12.77
N VAL A 169 -10.88 13.14 -11.43
CA VAL A 169 -11.43 12.14 -10.52
C VAL A 169 -12.74 12.68 -9.94
N PRO A 170 -13.89 12.02 -10.20
CA PRO A 170 -15.17 12.47 -9.69
C PRO A 170 -15.25 12.43 -8.16
N GLU A 171 -15.84 13.48 -7.55
CA GLU A 171 -16.06 13.55 -6.10
C GLU A 171 -16.95 12.40 -5.60
N GLU A 172 -17.94 12.00 -6.42
CA GLU A 172 -18.88 10.92 -6.09
C GLU A 172 -18.18 9.56 -5.91
N SER A 173 -16.95 9.43 -6.39
CA SER A 173 -16.13 8.23 -6.17
C SER A 173 -15.45 8.22 -4.82
N GLU A 174 -15.65 9.26 -4.00
CA GLU A 174 -15.06 9.43 -2.66
C GLU A 174 -13.55 9.15 -2.58
N PRO A 175 -12.74 9.75 -3.48
CA PRO A 175 -11.32 9.50 -3.49
C PRO A 175 -10.62 10.14 -2.29
N THR A 176 -9.58 9.48 -1.81
CA THR A 176 -8.57 10.08 -0.94
C THR A 176 -7.34 10.38 -1.78
N PHE A 177 -6.88 11.62 -1.75
CA PHE A 177 -5.64 12.03 -2.42
C PHE A 177 -4.48 11.90 -1.44
N ASN A 178 -3.51 11.07 -1.78
CA ASN A 178 -2.28 10.93 -1.01
C ASN A 178 -1.23 11.89 -1.57
N TYR A 179 -0.87 12.89 -0.78
CA TYR A 179 0.20 13.82 -1.09
C TYR A 179 1.48 13.27 -0.48
N GLN A 180 2.45 12.93 -1.32
CA GLN A 180 3.79 12.55 -0.89
C GLN A 180 4.69 13.77 -0.98
N ILE A 181 5.27 14.16 0.13
CA ILE A 181 6.17 15.29 0.26
C ILE A 181 7.57 14.75 0.50
N VAL A 182 8.50 15.13 -0.35
CA VAL A 182 9.92 14.82 -0.20
C VAL A 182 10.66 16.13 0.02
N ALA A 183 11.40 16.21 1.13
CA ALA A 183 12.31 17.31 1.42
C ALA A 183 13.75 16.83 1.37
N GLU A 184 14.60 17.59 0.71
CA GLU A 184 16.04 17.38 0.62
C GLU A 184 16.75 18.60 1.25
N VAL A 185 17.66 18.36 2.16
CA VAL A 185 18.47 19.41 2.79
C VAL A 185 19.93 19.14 2.47
N THR A 186 20.65 20.18 2.03
CA THR A 186 22.09 20.11 1.74
C THR A 186 22.84 21.03 2.71
N ASP A 187 23.74 20.44 3.49
CA ASP A 187 24.54 21.16 4.47
C ASP A 187 25.69 21.97 3.82
N GLY A 188 26.39 22.77 4.63
CA GLY A 188 27.54 23.55 4.18
C GLY A 188 28.71 22.72 3.66
N SER A 189 28.77 21.40 3.93
CA SER A 189 29.78 20.49 3.40
C SER A 189 29.38 19.84 2.07
N GLY A 190 28.17 20.12 1.56
CA GLY A 190 27.62 19.55 0.32
C GLY A 190 26.98 18.17 0.54
N GLU A 191 26.83 17.69 1.77
CA GLU A 191 26.09 16.48 2.04
C GLU A 191 24.59 16.74 1.96
N THR A 192 23.85 15.88 1.23
CA THR A 192 22.40 15.97 1.08
C THR A 192 21.72 14.82 1.81
N ARG A 193 20.67 15.14 2.57
CA ARG A 193 19.78 14.19 3.24
C ARG A 193 18.33 14.50 2.91
N SER A 194 17.50 13.49 2.89
CA SER A 194 16.09 13.62 2.57
C SER A 194 15.22 12.86 3.53
N ASP A 195 14.00 13.36 3.69
CA ASP A 195 12.90 12.63 4.33
C ASP A 195 11.64 12.72 3.49
N THR A 196 10.74 11.78 3.70
CA THR A 196 9.49 11.65 2.96
C THR A 196 8.34 11.45 3.93
N THR A 197 7.31 12.28 3.80
CA THR A 197 6.06 12.11 4.56
C THR A 197 4.87 12.04 3.62
N HIS A 198 3.74 11.54 4.14
CA HIS A 198 2.49 11.37 3.39
C HIS A 198 1.36 12.06 4.11
N VAL A 199 0.61 12.89 3.38
CA VAL A 199 -0.57 13.59 3.88
C VAL A 199 -1.78 13.14 3.06
N PRO A 200 -2.65 12.29 3.62
CA PRO A 200 -3.90 11.93 2.98
C PRO A 200 -4.94 13.03 3.19
N VAL A 201 -5.58 13.47 2.11
CA VAL A 201 -6.65 14.48 2.12
C VAL A 201 -7.78 14.01 1.23
N GLY A 202 -9.02 14.12 1.70
CA GLY A 202 -10.21 13.70 0.96
C GLY A 202 -11.31 14.75 1.02
N TYR A 203 -12.44 14.42 0.41
CA TYR A 203 -13.68 15.19 0.56
C TYR A 203 -14.30 15.01 1.95
N THR A 204 -13.92 13.93 2.64
CA THR A 204 -14.27 13.65 4.04
C THR A 204 -12.99 13.65 4.90
N THR A 205 -13.14 13.85 6.20
CA THR A 205 -12.02 13.78 7.18
C THR A 205 -11.97 12.45 7.93
N LEU A 206 -13.06 11.70 7.86
CA LEU A 206 -13.26 10.41 8.48
C LEU A 206 -13.34 9.33 7.40
N GLN A 207 -12.86 8.15 7.69
CA GLN A 207 -13.15 6.93 6.93
C GLN A 207 -13.74 5.88 7.86
N ALA A 208 -14.69 5.12 7.33
CA ALA A 208 -15.30 3.99 8.02
C ALA A 208 -15.04 2.72 7.22
N THR A 209 -14.78 1.62 7.90
CA THR A 209 -14.66 0.29 7.32
C THR A 209 -15.53 -0.70 8.09
N MET A 210 -15.99 -1.73 7.41
CA MET A 210 -16.79 -2.79 8.02
C MET A 210 -16.24 -4.15 7.57
N THR A 211 -16.15 -5.08 8.51
CA THR A 211 -15.72 -6.46 8.27
C THR A 211 -16.65 -7.44 8.93
N ALA A 212 -16.81 -8.61 8.33
CA ALA A 212 -17.51 -9.76 8.87
C ALA A 212 -16.85 -11.04 8.34
N ASP A 213 -17.17 -12.18 8.94
CA ASP A 213 -16.76 -13.46 8.36
C ASP A 213 -17.39 -13.64 6.97
N ALA A 214 -16.60 -14.11 6.01
CA ALA A 214 -17.03 -14.27 4.61
C ALA A 214 -18.22 -15.21 4.45
N TRP A 215 -18.33 -16.23 5.33
CA TRP A 215 -19.38 -17.24 5.35
C TRP A 215 -20.09 -17.24 6.69
N GLN A 216 -21.37 -16.96 6.64
CA GLN A 216 -22.23 -16.93 7.82
C GLN A 216 -23.24 -18.05 7.75
N THR A 217 -23.71 -18.53 8.88
CA THR A 217 -24.76 -19.55 8.96
C THR A 217 -25.89 -19.09 9.86
N VAL A 218 -27.11 -19.56 9.59
CA VAL A 218 -28.30 -19.28 10.42
C VAL A 218 -28.17 -19.76 11.87
N ALA A 219 -27.23 -20.65 12.13
CA ALA A 219 -26.99 -21.20 13.48
C ALA A 219 -26.31 -20.20 14.41
N LYS A 220 -25.67 -19.17 13.90
CA LYS A 220 -24.93 -18.16 14.65
C LYS A 220 -25.46 -16.77 14.38
N LEU A 221 -25.21 -15.85 15.30
CA LEU A 221 -25.38 -14.42 15.04
C LEU A 221 -24.28 -13.97 14.07
N VAL A 222 -24.67 -13.13 13.13
CA VAL A 222 -23.72 -12.46 12.25
C VAL A 222 -23.07 -11.34 13.03
N GLU A 223 -21.76 -11.35 13.08
CA GLU A 223 -20.95 -10.35 13.76
C GLU A 223 -20.39 -9.36 12.71
N LEU A 224 -20.75 -8.09 12.87
CA LEU A 224 -20.26 -6.99 12.04
C LEU A 224 -19.33 -6.12 12.87
N ASN A 225 -18.08 -5.98 12.45
CA ASN A 225 -17.08 -5.16 13.10
C ASN A 225 -16.89 -3.87 12.30
N ILE A 226 -17.13 -2.72 12.93
CA ILE A 226 -17.04 -1.38 12.34
C ILE A 226 -15.81 -0.71 12.91
N THR A 227 -15.04 -0.07 12.04
CA THR A 227 -13.89 0.73 12.43
C THR A 227 -14.01 2.13 11.82
N THR A 228 -13.83 3.17 12.64
CA THR A 228 -13.81 4.56 12.22
C THR A 228 -12.47 5.21 12.60
N GLN A 229 -11.88 5.93 11.66
CA GLN A 229 -10.58 6.59 11.84
C GLN A 229 -10.46 7.79 10.90
N SER A 230 -9.55 8.70 11.22
CA SER A 230 -9.18 9.77 10.29
C SER A 230 -8.56 9.20 9.02
N LEU A 231 -8.43 10.00 7.95
CA LEU A 231 -7.73 9.58 6.73
C LEU A 231 -6.26 9.21 6.97
N ALA A 232 -5.65 9.74 8.04
CA ALA A 232 -4.29 9.41 8.47
C ALA A 232 -4.21 8.10 9.30
N GLY A 233 -5.33 7.42 9.52
CA GLY A 233 -5.39 6.17 10.27
C GLY A 233 -5.43 6.34 11.80
N VAL A 234 -5.65 7.55 12.29
CA VAL A 234 -5.83 7.78 13.74
C VAL A 234 -7.27 7.43 14.11
N PRO A 235 -7.48 6.57 15.14
CA PRO A 235 -8.82 6.23 15.60
C PRO A 235 -9.65 7.48 15.93
N GLU A 236 -10.90 7.50 15.48
CA GLU A 236 -11.81 8.63 15.68
C GLU A 236 -13.22 8.09 15.96
N PRO A 237 -13.80 8.37 17.18
CA PRO A 237 -15.16 7.96 17.49
C PRO A 237 -16.18 8.61 16.56
N ALA A 238 -17.21 7.85 16.19
CA ALA A 238 -18.29 8.34 15.35
C ALA A 238 -19.62 7.73 15.77
N LYS A 239 -20.71 8.51 15.55
CA LYS A 239 -22.08 8.05 15.73
C LYS A 239 -22.74 7.93 14.36
N GLY A 240 -23.47 6.85 14.15
CA GLY A 240 -24.10 6.61 12.86
C GLY A 240 -25.12 5.49 12.92
N THR A 241 -25.70 5.17 11.78
CA THR A 241 -26.73 4.15 11.64
C THR A 241 -26.22 3.00 10.80
N LEU A 242 -26.29 1.80 11.30
CA LEU A 242 -26.05 0.56 10.54
C LEU A 242 -27.39 0.00 10.08
N THR A 243 -27.57 -0.15 8.77
CA THR A 243 -28.74 -0.82 8.18
C THR A 243 -28.29 -2.05 7.40
N VAL A 244 -28.92 -3.17 7.66
CA VAL A 244 -28.73 -4.41 6.89
C VAL A 244 -29.90 -4.58 5.94
N HIS A 245 -29.62 -4.59 4.64
CA HIS A 245 -30.60 -4.79 3.60
C HIS A 245 -30.50 -6.20 3.02
N ALA A 246 -31.65 -6.86 2.82
CA ALA A 246 -31.70 -8.01 1.93
C ALA A 246 -31.45 -7.55 0.50
N LEU A 247 -30.67 -8.30 -0.27
CA LEU A 247 -30.46 -7.96 -1.69
C LEU A 247 -31.55 -8.58 -2.57
N GLU A 248 -31.97 -7.86 -3.59
CA GLU A 248 -32.87 -8.38 -4.61
C GLU A 248 -32.11 -9.36 -5.50
N GLN A 249 -32.39 -10.64 -5.29
CA GLN A 249 -31.73 -11.70 -6.04
C GLN A 249 -32.27 -11.76 -7.48
N PRO A 250 -31.43 -12.03 -8.48
CA PRO A 250 -31.89 -12.14 -9.87
C PRO A 250 -32.88 -13.30 -10.03
N GLU A 251 -33.85 -13.14 -10.93
CA GLU A 251 -34.84 -14.20 -11.22
C GLU A 251 -34.17 -15.50 -11.71
N THR A 252 -33.12 -15.34 -12.52
CA THR A 252 -32.34 -16.45 -13.07
C THR A 252 -30.88 -16.32 -12.72
N VAL A 253 -30.28 -17.45 -12.29
CA VAL A 253 -28.83 -17.53 -12.05
C VAL A 253 -28.10 -17.44 -13.39
N LYS A 254 -27.21 -16.46 -13.52
CA LYS A 254 -26.33 -16.32 -14.68
C LYS A 254 -24.90 -16.66 -14.25
N ARG A 255 -24.24 -17.49 -15.07
CA ARG A 255 -22.84 -17.80 -14.87
C ARG A 255 -22.00 -16.55 -15.18
N ALA A 256 -21.01 -16.25 -14.33
CA ALA A 256 -20.07 -15.17 -14.61
C ALA A 256 -19.39 -15.38 -15.97
N SER A 257 -19.29 -14.32 -16.78
CA SER A 257 -18.57 -14.39 -18.05
C SER A 257 -17.07 -14.53 -17.77
N LEU A 258 -16.44 -15.47 -18.47
CA LEU A 258 -14.98 -15.61 -18.46
C LEU A 258 -14.30 -14.43 -19.20
N ILE A 259 -15.03 -13.81 -20.12
CA ILE A 259 -14.58 -12.61 -20.84
C ILE A 259 -15.17 -11.42 -20.07
N ARG A 260 -14.33 -10.73 -19.33
CA ARG A 260 -14.69 -9.53 -18.56
C ARG A 260 -14.92 -8.34 -19.50
N ALA A 261 -16.06 -8.28 -20.12
CA ALA A 261 -16.59 -7.01 -20.60
C ALA A 261 -17.59 -6.53 -19.52
N ALA A 262 -17.13 -5.65 -18.67
CA ALA A 262 -17.98 -5.06 -17.67
C ALA A 262 -19.03 -4.20 -18.40
N LYS A 263 -20.28 -4.56 -18.25
CA LYS A 263 -21.41 -3.73 -18.68
C LYS A 263 -21.87 -2.91 -17.48
N PRO A 264 -22.13 -1.62 -17.65
CA PRO A 264 -22.80 -0.85 -16.61
C PRO A 264 -24.16 -1.50 -16.29
N GLY A 265 -24.50 -1.61 -15.01
CA GLY A 265 -25.78 -2.12 -14.55
C GLY A 265 -25.69 -3.35 -13.66
N VAL A 266 -26.82 -3.95 -13.37
CA VAL A 266 -26.94 -5.12 -12.50
C VAL A 266 -26.41 -6.35 -13.22
N ASP A 267 -25.37 -6.95 -12.63
CA ASP A 267 -24.84 -8.25 -13.04
C ASP A 267 -25.43 -9.36 -12.16
N GLY A 268 -26.30 -10.19 -12.72
CA GLY A 268 -26.90 -11.31 -11.99
C GLY A 268 -25.90 -12.33 -11.44
N ALA A 269 -24.64 -12.30 -11.88
CA ALA A 269 -23.57 -13.15 -11.38
C ALA A 269 -22.75 -12.50 -10.26
N ASN A 270 -22.95 -11.19 -9.99
CA ASN A 270 -22.19 -10.45 -9.01
C ASN A 270 -23.11 -9.81 -7.96
N PRO A 271 -23.22 -10.37 -6.74
CA PRO A 271 -24.07 -9.84 -5.67
C PRO A 271 -23.76 -8.38 -5.31
N GLU A 272 -22.54 -7.90 -5.56
CA GLU A 272 -22.18 -6.51 -5.28
C GLU A 272 -22.92 -5.49 -6.14
N THR A 273 -23.49 -5.93 -7.25
CA THR A 273 -24.28 -5.08 -8.16
C THR A 273 -25.78 -5.21 -7.93
N TRP A 274 -26.23 -6.13 -7.06
CA TRP A 274 -27.66 -6.35 -6.85
C TRP A 274 -28.31 -5.19 -6.10
N PRO A 275 -29.55 -4.82 -6.44
CA PRO A 275 -30.24 -3.73 -5.76
C PRO A 275 -30.47 -4.03 -4.28
N LEU A 276 -30.53 -2.96 -3.48
CA LEU A 276 -30.96 -3.05 -2.10
C LEU A 276 -32.46 -3.30 -2.06
N GLY A 277 -32.85 -4.38 -1.39
CA GLY A 277 -34.22 -4.66 -1.06
C GLY A 277 -34.60 -4.14 0.33
N GLN A 278 -35.51 -4.86 1.01
CA GLN A 278 -36.02 -4.46 2.31
C GLN A 278 -34.90 -4.39 3.37
N ALA A 279 -34.94 -3.36 4.21
CA ALA A 279 -34.16 -3.31 5.44
C ALA A 279 -34.67 -4.36 6.43
N VAL A 280 -33.78 -5.25 6.85
CA VAL A 280 -34.10 -6.35 7.79
C VAL A 280 -33.63 -6.09 9.21
N SER A 281 -32.68 -5.17 9.38
CA SER A 281 -32.16 -4.76 10.69
C SER A 281 -31.60 -3.34 10.60
N THR A 282 -31.83 -2.53 11.64
CA THR A 282 -31.28 -1.17 11.77
C THR A 282 -30.83 -0.97 13.22
N HIS A 283 -29.64 -0.42 13.38
CA HIS A 283 -29.00 -0.18 14.67
C HIS A 283 -28.35 1.20 14.70
N GLU A 284 -28.57 1.95 15.77
CA GLU A 284 -27.77 3.12 16.09
C GLU A 284 -26.44 2.67 16.68
N ILE A 285 -25.34 3.14 16.12
CA ILE A 285 -23.98 2.72 16.47
C ILE A 285 -23.18 3.92 16.96
N GLU A 286 -22.43 3.70 18.01
CA GLU A 286 -21.38 4.61 18.47
C GLU A 286 -20.07 3.81 18.59
N THR A 287 -19.04 4.21 17.84
CA THR A 287 -17.71 3.61 17.98
C THR A 287 -17.01 4.17 19.20
N ASP A 288 -16.20 3.35 19.84
CA ASP A 288 -15.46 3.70 21.07
C ASP A 288 -14.29 4.65 20.79
N ALA A 289 -13.52 4.99 21.84
CA ALA A 289 -12.33 5.84 21.74
C ALA A 289 -11.22 5.27 20.81
N LYS A 290 -11.29 3.97 20.50
CA LYS A 290 -10.41 3.31 19.51
C LYS A 290 -11.04 3.25 18.12
N GLY A 291 -12.18 3.90 17.93
CA GLY A 291 -12.93 3.87 16.69
C GLY A 291 -13.58 2.52 16.39
N LEU A 292 -13.86 1.68 17.38
CA LEU A 292 -14.34 0.33 17.17
C LEU A 292 -15.78 0.18 17.68
N ALA A 293 -16.61 -0.54 16.90
CA ALA A 293 -17.91 -1.03 17.33
C ALA A 293 -18.15 -2.43 16.79
N LYS A 294 -18.89 -3.23 17.54
CA LYS A 294 -19.32 -4.57 17.19
C LYS A 294 -20.83 -4.65 17.26
N VAL A 295 -21.45 -5.21 16.23
CA VAL A 295 -22.88 -5.44 16.15
C VAL A 295 -23.16 -6.89 15.82
N GLU A 296 -24.12 -7.47 16.53
CA GLU A 296 -24.60 -8.83 16.29
C GLU A 296 -26.02 -8.79 15.74
N ALA A 297 -26.26 -9.43 14.61
CA ALA A 297 -27.56 -9.53 13.98
C ALA A 297 -27.95 -10.97 13.71
N ARG A 298 -29.23 -11.30 13.95
CA ARG A 298 -29.78 -12.59 13.53
C ARG A 298 -30.40 -12.46 12.15
N LEU A 299 -29.81 -13.12 11.18
CA LEU A 299 -30.26 -13.06 9.78
C LEU A 299 -30.72 -14.47 9.32
N ALA A 300 -31.76 -14.49 8.51
CA ALA A 300 -32.21 -15.69 7.81
C ALA A 300 -31.25 -16.04 6.65
N VAL A 301 -31.52 -17.17 6.00
CA VAL A 301 -30.77 -17.54 4.76
C VAL A 301 -31.01 -16.45 3.70
N GLY A 302 -29.94 -15.91 3.14
CA GLY A 302 -30.04 -14.84 2.15
C GLY A 302 -28.71 -14.19 1.80
N VAL A 303 -28.80 -13.24 0.89
CA VAL A 303 -27.69 -12.34 0.53
C VAL A 303 -28.04 -10.95 1.02
N TYR A 304 -27.11 -10.31 1.70
CA TYR A 304 -27.36 -9.04 2.39
C TYR A 304 -26.26 -8.05 2.08
N ARG A 305 -26.59 -6.78 2.24
CA ARG A 305 -25.63 -5.68 2.27
C ARG A 305 -25.85 -4.86 3.55
N ALA A 306 -24.82 -4.82 4.37
CA ALA A 306 -24.76 -3.96 5.54
C ALA A 306 -24.18 -2.61 5.09
N VAL A 307 -24.85 -1.53 5.47
CA VAL A 307 -24.46 -0.15 5.18
C VAL A 307 -24.42 0.61 6.50
N PHE A 308 -23.23 1.04 6.89
CA PHE A 308 -23.04 1.96 8.00
C PHE A 308 -22.90 3.37 7.44
N GLU A 309 -23.68 4.31 7.92
CA GLU A 309 -23.64 5.72 7.56
C GLU A 309 -23.38 6.56 8.80
N THR A 310 -22.40 7.44 8.71
CA THR A 310 -22.07 8.42 9.75
C THR A 310 -21.75 9.77 9.12
N THR A 311 -21.53 10.78 9.93
CA THR A 311 -21.19 12.13 9.49
C THR A 311 -19.85 12.52 10.09
N ASP A 312 -18.95 13.04 9.26
CA ASP A 312 -17.68 13.56 9.75
C ASP A 312 -17.83 14.95 10.39
N ARG A 313 -16.75 15.48 10.95
CA ARG A 313 -16.72 16.80 11.60
C ARG A 313 -17.01 17.99 10.66
N LEU A 314 -17.02 17.75 9.33
CA LEU A 314 -17.36 18.74 8.30
C LEU A 314 -18.82 18.66 7.87
N GLY A 315 -19.61 17.74 8.46
CA GLY A 315 -20.98 17.47 8.05
C GLY A 315 -21.10 16.64 6.78
N LYS A 316 -20.03 16.00 6.31
CA LYS A 316 -20.05 15.13 5.14
C LYS A 316 -20.41 13.71 5.55
N THR A 317 -21.29 13.06 4.76
CA THR A 317 -21.66 11.66 4.98
C THR A 317 -20.49 10.75 4.63
N VAL A 318 -20.20 9.80 5.52
CA VAL A 318 -19.20 8.74 5.37
C VAL A 318 -19.90 7.40 5.44
N LYS A 319 -19.56 6.49 4.51
CA LYS A 319 -20.18 5.17 4.42
C LYS A 319 -19.17 4.04 4.54
N ALA A 320 -19.58 2.97 5.22
CA ALA A 320 -18.90 1.67 5.11
C ALA A 320 -19.92 0.63 4.64
N ILE A 321 -19.54 -0.14 3.63
CA ILE A 321 -20.41 -1.12 2.98
C ILE A 321 -19.75 -2.50 3.05
N HIS A 322 -20.54 -3.51 3.44
CA HIS A 322 -20.09 -4.90 3.45
C HIS A 322 -21.20 -5.83 3.00
N SER A 323 -20.91 -6.67 2.01
CA SER A 323 -21.86 -7.68 1.54
C SER A 323 -21.57 -9.01 2.22
N LEU A 324 -22.60 -9.72 2.60
CA LEU A 324 -22.50 -11.00 3.30
C LEU A 324 -23.56 -11.99 2.84
N GLN A 325 -23.27 -13.27 3.06
CA GLN A 325 -24.13 -14.38 2.69
C GLN A 325 -24.37 -15.24 3.91
N VAL A 326 -25.64 -15.56 4.18
CA VAL A 326 -26.04 -16.42 5.28
C VAL A 326 -26.61 -17.71 4.72
N LEU A 327 -26.03 -18.83 5.10
CA LEU A 327 -26.37 -20.16 4.62
C LEU A 327 -27.01 -21.00 5.73
N ASP A 328 -27.84 -21.98 5.33
CA ASP A 328 -28.26 -23.06 6.20
C ASP A 328 -27.50 -24.35 5.83
N PRO A 329 -26.54 -24.78 6.64
CA PRO A 329 -25.77 -26.00 6.37
C PRO A 329 -26.61 -27.28 6.39
N ALA A 330 -27.78 -27.26 7.04
CA ALA A 330 -28.69 -28.40 7.10
C ALA A 330 -29.65 -28.47 5.90
N ALA A 331 -29.73 -27.40 5.09
CA ALA A 331 -30.64 -27.37 3.95
C ALA A 331 -30.14 -28.27 2.82
N LYS A 332 -31.06 -29.09 2.25
CA LYS A 332 -30.75 -29.94 1.09
C LYS A 332 -30.57 -29.17 -0.21
N ARG A 333 -30.98 -27.91 -0.26
CA ARG A 333 -30.86 -27.03 -1.43
C ARG A 333 -30.41 -25.65 -1.01
N LEU A 334 -29.53 -25.07 -1.79
CA LEU A 334 -29.11 -23.71 -1.60
C LEU A 334 -30.26 -22.75 -1.98
N ALA A 335 -30.71 -21.93 -1.01
CA ALA A 335 -31.76 -20.94 -1.25
C ALA A 335 -31.23 -19.66 -1.93
N ILE A 336 -29.92 -19.50 -2.00
CA ILE A 336 -29.25 -18.33 -2.58
C ILE A 336 -28.98 -18.59 -4.06
N ARG A 337 -29.35 -17.65 -4.92
CA ARG A 337 -29.17 -17.71 -6.39
C ARG A 337 -27.76 -17.27 -6.79
N LEU A 338 -26.74 -18.06 -6.42
CA LEU A 338 -25.35 -17.82 -6.80
C LEU A 338 -24.93 -18.67 -8.00
N PRO A 339 -24.19 -18.11 -8.95
CA PRO A 339 -23.79 -18.82 -10.16
C PRO A 339 -22.72 -19.89 -9.92
N GLN A 340 -21.98 -19.79 -8.84
CA GLN A 340 -20.93 -20.73 -8.47
C GLN A 340 -20.85 -20.85 -6.95
N LEU A 341 -20.97 -22.07 -6.46
CA LEU A 341 -20.64 -22.45 -5.09
C LEU A 341 -19.79 -23.71 -5.16
N VAL A 342 -18.54 -23.61 -4.71
CA VAL A 342 -17.68 -24.77 -4.53
C VAL A 342 -17.58 -25.05 -3.04
N THR A 343 -18.13 -26.16 -2.58
CA THR A 343 -17.93 -26.66 -1.22
C THR A 343 -16.97 -27.83 -1.28
N THR A 344 -15.94 -27.83 -0.44
CA THR A 344 -15.09 -29.00 -0.22
C THR A 344 -15.51 -29.63 1.11
N GLU A 345 -15.81 -30.92 1.10
CA GLU A 345 -15.92 -31.68 2.34
C GLU A 345 -14.55 -31.69 3.01
N LYS A 346 -14.53 -31.37 4.31
CA LYS A 346 -13.34 -31.65 5.12
C LYS A 346 -13.25 -33.15 5.29
N SER A 347 -12.22 -33.77 4.71
CA SER A 347 -11.81 -35.14 5.01
C SER A 347 -11.27 -35.23 6.44
#